data_1644af1d3a0cab5dd72599f69cfd49c7
#
_entry.id   1644af1d3a0cab5dd72599f69cfd49c7
#
_cell.length_a   1.000
_cell.length_b   1.000
_cell.length_c   1.000
_cell.angle_alpha   90.00
_cell.angle_beta   90.00
_cell.angle_gamma   90.00
#
_symmetry.space_group_name_H-M   'P 1'
#
loop_
_entity.id
_entity.type
_entity.pdbx_description
1 polymer ?
#
loop_
_entity_poly.entity_id
_entity_poly.type
_entity_poly.pdbx_seq_one_letter_code
_entity_poly.pdbx_strand_id
1 'polypeptide(L)'
;MCIDEIEAAVYTQLRPLGFRKYGRTLHRFVSGDLSQIIHFQCGLPSAGPAQQMWVNLGIRIPECDERTFSPSPLKRYYHEYNCTLRSRLGSIDGRQELCFDLREQPSQLLKQILPDVLTKVLPVYDVLSSREAILAHR
;
A
#
# COMPACT_ATOMS: atom_id res chain seq x y z
N MET A 1 7.26 -15.33 -10.81
CA MET A 1 8.12 -14.14 -10.70
C MET A 1 8.30 -13.76 -9.24
N CYS A 2 9.42 -13.21 -8.90
CA CYS A 2 9.76 -12.83 -7.52
C CYS A 2 8.71 -11.94 -6.86
N ILE A 3 8.22 -10.94 -7.59
CA ILE A 3 7.22 -10.02 -7.06
C ILE A 3 5.90 -10.71 -6.72
N ASP A 4 5.51 -11.72 -7.50
CA ASP A 4 4.27 -12.45 -7.24
C ASP A 4 4.37 -13.23 -5.92
N GLU A 5 5.52 -13.80 -5.63
CA GLU A 5 5.76 -14.51 -4.37
C GLU A 5 5.71 -13.57 -3.17
N ILE A 6 6.29 -12.37 -3.31
CA ILE A 6 6.29 -11.34 -2.26
C ILE A 6 4.86 -10.89 -2.00
N GLU A 7 4.10 -10.57 -3.06
CA GLU A 7 2.71 -10.15 -2.94
C GLU A 7 1.87 -11.22 -2.24
N ALA A 8 2.02 -12.48 -2.65
CA ALA A 8 1.26 -13.58 -2.10
C ALA A 8 1.57 -13.77 -0.60
N ALA A 9 2.83 -13.68 -0.22
CA ALA A 9 3.24 -13.85 1.17
C ALA A 9 2.71 -12.72 2.06
N VAL A 10 2.80 -11.48 1.60
CA VAL A 10 2.25 -10.33 2.33
C VAL A 10 0.73 -10.44 2.43
N TYR A 11 0.06 -10.78 1.33
CA TYR A 11 -1.40 -10.93 1.33
C TYR A 11 -1.86 -12.03 2.30
N THR A 12 -1.14 -13.14 2.38
CA THR A 12 -1.48 -14.21 3.32
C THR A 12 -1.57 -13.69 4.76
N GLN A 13 -0.67 -12.77 5.13
CA GLN A 13 -0.67 -12.18 6.47
C GLN A 13 -1.76 -11.12 6.64
N LEU A 14 -2.13 -10.41 5.59
CA LEU A 14 -3.06 -9.28 5.68
C LEU A 14 -4.52 -9.65 5.39
N ARG A 15 -4.75 -10.78 4.73
CA ARG A 15 -6.11 -11.24 4.42
C ARG A 15 -7.01 -11.35 5.64
N PRO A 16 -6.55 -11.92 6.78
CA PRO A 16 -7.39 -11.98 7.99
C PRO A 16 -7.74 -10.60 8.56
N LEU A 17 -7.00 -9.56 8.17
CA LEU A 17 -7.21 -8.19 8.64
C LEU A 17 -8.14 -7.39 7.73
N GLY A 18 -8.76 -8.03 6.76
CA GLY A 18 -9.74 -7.41 5.87
C GLY A 18 -9.23 -6.96 4.52
N PHE A 19 -7.92 -7.10 4.26
CA PHE A 19 -7.38 -6.77 2.94
C PHE A 19 -7.80 -7.79 1.90
N ARG A 20 -8.01 -7.30 0.67
CA ARG A 20 -8.27 -8.13 -0.51
C ARG A 20 -7.27 -7.75 -1.59
N LYS A 21 -6.88 -8.74 -2.40
CA LYS A 21 -5.88 -8.54 -3.44
C LYS A 21 -6.55 -8.31 -4.80
N TYR A 22 -6.15 -7.22 -5.44
CA TYR A 22 -6.59 -6.86 -6.79
C TYR A 22 -5.34 -6.56 -7.61
N GLY A 23 -4.89 -7.52 -8.43
CA GLY A 23 -3.63 -7.40 -9.12
C GLY A 23 -2.47 -7.21 -8.14
N ARG A 24 -1.73 -6.12 -8.26
CA ARG A 24 -0.62 -5.77 -7.37
C ARG A 24 -1.04 -4.85 -6.22
N THR A 25 -2.32 -4.72 -5.98
CA THR A 25 -2.88 -3.85 -4.96
C THR A 25 -3.54 -4.68 -3.85
N LEU A 26 -3.18 -4.40 -2.61
CA LEU A 26 -3.91 -4.88 -1.43
C LEU A 26 -4.76 -3.72 -0.92
N HIS A 27 -6.04 -3.95 -0.73
CA HIS A 27 -7.00 -2.90 -0.40
C HIS A 27 -7.96 -3.36 0.68
N ARG A 28 -8.25 -2.49 1.64
CA ARG A 28 -9.39 -2.66 2.54
C ARG A 28 -10.11 -1.34 2.74
N PHE A 29 -11.41 -1.42 3.00
CA PHE A 29 -12.18 -0.28 3.48
C PHE A 29 -12.18 -0.25 5.00
N VAL A 30 -12.10 0.94 5.57
CA VAL A 30 -12.29 1.20 7.00
C VAL A 30 -13.28 2.34 7.15
N SER A 31 -14.08 2.33 8.23
CA SER A 31 -15.13 3.33 8.45
C SER A 31 -16.09 3.48 7.25
N GLY A 32 -16.32 2.40 6.55
CA GLY A 32 -17.25 2.31 5.43
C GLY A 32 -16.65 2.68 4.08
N ASP A 33 -16.03 3.83 3.95
CA ASP A 33 -15.62 4.36 2.64
C ASP A 33 -14.16 4.86 2.55
N LEU A 34 -13.41 4.84 3.64
CA LEU A 34 -11.98 5.14 3.60
C LEU A 34 -11.24 3.93 3.07
N SER A 35 -10.34 4.15 2.10
CA SER A 35 -9.50 3.07 1.56
C SER A 35 -8.13 3.10 2.17
N GLN A 36 -7.62 1.94 2.55
CA GLN A 36 -6.23 1.74 2.93
C GLN A 36 -5.59 0.79 1.93
N ILE A 37 -4.49 1.22 1.33
CA ILE A 37 -3.92 0.55 0.16
C ILE A 37 -2.44 0.29 0.37
N ILE A 38 -2.00 -0.90 -0.06
CA ILE A 38 -0.60 -1.27 -0.20
C ILE A 38 -0.44 -1.75 -1.65
N HIS A 39 0.43 -1.11 -2.40
CA HIS A 39 0.64 -1.41 -3.83
C HIS A 39 2.10 -1.75 -4.08
N PHE A 40 2.33 -2.83 -4.81
CA PHE A 40 3.66 -3.27 -5.22
C PHE A 40 3.93 -2.77 -6.63
N GLN A 41 4.87 -1.85 -6.77
CA GLN A 41 5.19 -1.23 -8.05
C GLN A 41 6.50 -1.78 -8.60
N CYS A 42 6.47 -2.30 -9.83
CA CYS A 42 7.67 -2.69 -10.55
C CYS A 42 8.21 -1.50 -11.33
N GLY A 43 9.54 -1.42 -11.42
CA GLY A 43 10.19 -0.51 -12.35
C GLY A 43 9.94 -0.91 -13.80
N LEU A 44 10.18 0.04 -14.73
CA LEU A 44 9.98 -0.20 -16.15
C LEU A 44 11.02 -1.19 -16.69
N PRO A 45 10.62 -2.14 -17.55
CA PRO A 45 11.54 -3.10 -18.15
C PRO A 45 12.68 -2.45 -18.94
N SER A 46 12.48 -1.23 -19.44
CA SER A 46 13.50 -0.48 -20.19
C SER A 46 14.73 -0.11 -19.38
N ALA A 47 14.67 -0.28 -18.06
CA ALA A 47 15.81 0.07 -17.18
C ALA A 47 16.90 -0.99 -17.13
N GLY A 48 16.86 -2.00 -18.02
CA GLY A 48 17.86 -3.05 -18.10
C GLY A 48 17.52 -4.27 -17.24
N PRO A 49 18.53 -5.14 -16.94
CA PRO A 49 18.27 -6.37 -16.20
C PRO A 49 17.97 -6.16 -14.74
N ALA A 50 18.23 -4.98 -14.19
CA ALA A 50 17.92 -4.67 -12.81
C ALA A 50 16.39 -4.39 -12.70
N GLN A 51 15.69 -5.26 -12.01
CA GLN A 51 14.28 -5.06 -11.71
C GLN A 51 14.17 -4.43 -10.34
N GLN A 52 13.47 -3.31 -10.29
CA GLN A 52 13.25 -2.57 -9.06
C GLN A 52 11.80 -2.67 -8.64
N MET A 53 11.56 -2.71 -7.33
CA MET A 53 10.22 -2.73 -6.76
C MET A 53 10.13 -1.70 -5.64
N TRP A 54 9.02 -1.01 -5.61
CA TRP A 54 8.65 -0.12 -4.50
C TRP A 54 7.37 -0.64 -3.86
N VAL A 55 7.24 -0.42 -2.56
CA VAL A 55 5.99 -0.67 -1.84
C VAL A 55 5.37 0.70 -1.57
N ASN A 56 4.27 0.97 -2.25
CA ASN A 56 3.55 2.23 -2.15
C ASN A 56 2.39 2.09 -1.16
N LEU A 57 2.19 3.11 -0.35
CA LEU A 57 1.17 3.16 0.69
C LEU A 57 0.21 4.30 0.37
N GLY A 58 -1.07 4.10 0.62
CA GLY A 58 -2.06 5.13 0.35
C GLY A 58 -3.30 5.03 1.21
N ILE A 59 -3.88 6.18 1.54
CA ILE A 59 -5.19 6.30 2.16
C ILE A 59 -6.03 7.22 1.28
N ARG A 60 -7.18 6.71 0.84
CA ARG A 60 -8.13 7.51 0.04
C ARG A 60 -9.24 8.01 0.93
N ILE A 61 -9.44 9.32 0.90
CA ILE A 61 -10.53 10.01 1.58
C ILE A 61 -11.46 10.51 0.47
N PRO A 62 -12.68 9.95 0.31
CA PRO A 62 -13.53 10.24 -0.85
C PRO A 62 -13.82 11.73 -1.06
N GLU A 63 -14.08 12.48 0.00
CA GLU A 63 -14.40 13.90 -0.09
C GLU A 63 -13.22 14.78 -0.52
N CYS A 64 -12.01 14.25 -0.50
CA CYS A 64 -10.81 14.95 -0.98
C CYS A 64 -10.53 14.69 -2.46
N ASP A 65 -11.36 13.92 -3.13
CA ASP A 65 -11.21 13.65 -4.56
C ASP A 65 -11.82 14.79 -5.36
N GLU A 66 -10.98 15.71 -5.81
CA GLU A 66 -11.38 16.91 -6.54
C GLU A 66 -12.01 16.64 -7.92
N ARG A 67 -11.89 15.40 -8.42
CA ARG A 67 -12.43 15.01 -9.72
C ARG A 67 -13.92 14.67 -9.66
N THR A 68 -14.47 14.57 -8.47
CA THR A 68 -15.84 14.07 -8.30
C THR A 68 -16.74 15.21 -7.88
N PHE A 69 -17.42 15.86 -8.85
CA PHE A 69 -18.44 16.87 -8.57
C PHE A 69 -19.77 16.27 -8.17
N SER A 70 -19.94 14.98 -8.35
CA SER A 70 -21.13 14.25 -7.94
C SER A 70 -20.73 12.94 -7.26
N PRO A 71 -21.49 12.49 -6.23
CA PRO A 71 -21.17 11.24 -5.57
C PRO A 71 -21.23 10.08 -6.57
N SER A 72 -20.13 9.40 -6.76
CA SER A 72 -20.10 8.16 -7.51
C SER A 72 -20.35 6.99 -6.56
N PRO A 73 -20.98 5.90 -7.02
CA PRO A 73 -21.09 4.69 -6.21
C PRO A 73 -19.71 4.23 -5.75
N LEU A 74 -19.65 3.69 -4.53
CA LEU A 74 -18.43 3.14 -3.99
C LEU A 74 -17.97 1.99 -4.88
N LYS A 75 -16.71 2.05 -5.33
CA LYS A 75 -16.11 0.99 -6.12
C LYS A 75 -15.70 -0.17 -5.21
N ARG A 76 -15.40 -1.33 -5.84
CA ARG A 76 -14.92 -2.50 -5.11
C ARG A 76 -13.56 -2.25 -4.49
N TYR A 77 -12.70 -1.47 -5.17
CA TYR A 77 -11.39 -1.05 -4.68
C TYR A 77 -10.93 0.20 -5.42
N TYR A 78 -9.86 0.82 -4.89
CA TYR A 78 -9.24 1.99 -5.49
C TYR A 78 -7.74 1.75 -5.65
N HIS A 79 -7.13 2.45 -6.59
CA HIS A 79 -5.69 2.39 -6.84
C HIS A 79 -4.95 3.35 -5.91
N GLU A 80 -3.66 3.08 -5.69
CA GLU A 80 -2.81 3.94 -4.88
C GLU A 80 -2.78 5.37 -5.43
N TYR A 81 -2.80 5.55 -6.76
CA TYR A 81 -2.80 6.89 -7.36
C TYR A 81 -4.12 7.64 -7.15
N ASN A 82 -5.17 6.99 -6.68
CA ASN A 82 -6.42 7.66 -6.28
C ASN A 82 -6.36 8.20 -4.85
N CYS A 83 -5.30 7.90 -4.11
CA CYS A 83 -5.22 8.20 -2.69
C CYS A 83 -4.89 9.65 -2.40
N THR A 84 -5.46 10.16 -1.31
CA THR A 84 -5.23 11.51 -0.79
C THR A 84 -3.89 11.60 -0.07
N LEU A 85 -3.61 10.61 0.78
CA LEU A 85 -2.35 10.48 1.50
C LEU A 85 -1.54 9.37 0.85
N ARG A 86 -0.33 9.70 0.41
CA ARG A 86 0.53 8.76 -0.31
C ARG A 86 1.93 8.79 0.29
N SER A 87 2.52 7.60 0.40
CA SER A 87 3.88 7.43 0.89
C SER A 87 4.48 6.17 0.31
N ARG A 88 5.79 5.99 0.48
CA ARG A 88 6.44 4.72 0.20
C ARG A 88 6.91 4.09 1.50
N LEU A 89 7.03 2.77 1.49
CA LEU A 89 7.62 2.07 2.62
C LEU A 89 9.02 2.61 2.88
N GLY A 90 9.34 2.90 4.12
CA GLY A 90 10.57 3.59 4.50
C GLY A 90 10.33 5.04 4.84
N SER A 91 9.58 5.77 4.02
CA SER A 91 9.24 7.17 4.31
C SER A 91 8.30 7.31 5.51
N ILE A 92 7.59 6.23 5.85
CA ILE A 92 6.62 6.23 6.94
C ILE A 92 7.29 6.45 8.32
N ASP A 93 8.56 6.10 8.46
CA ASP A 93 9.32 6.27 9.70
C ASP A 93 10.53 7.20 9.53
N GLY A 94 10.51 8.04 8.50
CA GLY A 94 11.56 9.02 8.24
C GLY A 94 12.78 8.50 7.50
N ARG A 95 12.79 7.22 7.14
CA ARG A 95 13.85 6.68 6.27
C ARG A 95 13.64 7.18 4.84
N GLN A 96 14.67 7.07 4.02
CA GLN A 96 14.53 7.34 2.59
C GLN A 96 13.63 6.28 1.95
N GLU A 97 13.06 6.62 0.79
CA GLU A 97 12.28 5.69 0.01
C GLU A 97 13.07 4.42 -0.25
N LEU A 98 12.49 3.27 0.11
CA LEU A 98 13.12 1.98 -0.09
C LEU A 98 12.77 1.46 -1.49
N CYS A 99 13.83 1.11 -2.22
CA CYS A 99 13.72 0.42 -3.49
C CYS A 99 14.32 -0.97 -3.32
N PHE A 100 13.59 -1.99 -3.70
CA PHE A 100 14.00 -3.38 -3.54
C PHE A 100 14.47 -3.94 -4.87
N ASP A 101 15.57 -4.69 -4.84
CA ASP A 101 16.12 -5.33 -6.02
C ASP A 101 15.52 -6.72 -6.18
N LEU A 102 14.69 -6.90 -7.21
CA LEU A 102 14.00 -8.18 -7.45
C LEU A 102 14.93 -9.30 -7.92
N ARG A 103 16.21 -9.03 -8.13
CA ARG A 103 17.20 -10.08 -8.37
C ARG A 103 17.58 -10.81 -7.07
N GLU A 104 17.32 -10.20 -5.91
CA GLU A 104 17.53 -10.85 -4.63
C GLU A 104 16.51 -11.97 -4.44
N GLN A 105 16.83 -12.93 -3.57
CA GLN A 105 15.92 -14.02 -3.25
C GLN A 105 14.65 -13.48 -2.59
N PRO A 106 13.46 -13.98 -2.97
CA PRO A 106 12.21 -13.52 -2.35
C PRO A 106 12.21 -13.63 -0.82
N SER A 107 12.81 -14.69 -0.28
CA SER A 107 12.89 -14.87 1.17
C SER A 107 13.68 -13.77 1.86
N GLN A 108 14.73 -13.23 1.21
CA GLN A 108 15.53 -12.12 1.76
C GLN A 108 14.74 -10.81 1.72
N LEU A 109 14.04 -10.55 0.62
CA LEU A 109 13.20 -9.36 0.49
C LEU A 109 12.05 -9.40 1.50
N LEU A 110 11.43 -10.55 1.69
CA LEU A 110 10.35 -10.71 2.67
C LEU A 110 10.82 -10.47 4.10
N LYS A 111 12.05 -10.79 4.45
CA LYS A 111 12.61 -10.48 5.77
C LYS A 111 12.69 -8.99 6.04
N GLN A 112 12.75 -8.16 4.99
CA GLN A 112 12.76 -6.71 5.11
C GLN A 112 11.35 -6.13 5.03
N ILE A 113 10.55 -6.60 4.08
CA ILE A 113 9.24 -6.02 3.77
C ILE A 113 8.19 -6.41 4.80
N LEU A 114 8.08 -7.69 5.11
CA LEU A 114 6.99 -8.18 5.97
C LEU A 114 7.05 -7.62 7.39
N PRO A 115 8.21 -7.58 8.08
CA PRO A 115 8.27 -6.92 9.40
C PRO A 115 7.88 -5.45 9.35
N ASP A 116 8.30 -4.71 8.31
CA ASP A 116 7.94 -3.30 8.17
C ASP A 116 6.44 -3.12 7.96
N VAL A 117 5.82 -3.95 7.14
CA VAL A 117 4.37 -3.92 6.95
C VAL A 117 3.64 -4.20 8.26
N LEU A 118 4.04 -5.25 8.96
CA LEU A 118 3.33 -5.69 10.18
C LEU A 118 3.56 -4.77 11.37
N THR A 119 4.75 -4.17 11.50
CA THR A 119 5.11 -3.41 12.69
C THR A 119 5.07 -1.89 12.50
N LYS A 120 5.06 -1.40 11.26
CA LYS A 120 5.08 0.04 10.96
C LYS A 120 3.87 0.50 10.18
N VAL A 121 3.50 -0.20 9.12
CA VAL A 121 2.37 0.20 8.28
C VAL A 121 1.04 -0.08 8.96
N LEU A 122 0.82 -1.30 9.43
CA LEU A 122 -0.45 -1.68 10.04
C LEU A 122 -0.78 -0.88 11.29
N PRO A 123 0.16 -0.59 12.23
CA PRO A 123 -0.15 0.27 13.36
C PRO A 123 -0.58 1.67 12.95
N VAL A 124 0.05 2.26 11.93
CA VAL A 124 -0.37 3.56 11.40
C VAL A 124 -1.75 3.47 10.76
N TYR A 125 -2.00 2.43 9.97
CA TYR A 125 -3.31 2.23 9.32
C TYR A 125 -4.42 1.99 10.34
N ASP A 126 -4.13 1.30 11.44
CA ASP A 126 -5.11 1.08 12.49
C ASP A 126 -5.43 2.39 13.22
N VAL A 127 -4.45 3.26 13.43
CA VAL A 127 -4.67 4.60 14.00
C VAL A 127 -5.44 5.47 13.02
N LEU A 128 -5.05 5.50 11.74
CA LEU A 128 -5.66 6.34 10.71
C LEU A 128 -6.88 5.65 10.06
N SER A 129 -7.75 5.05 10.86
CA SER A 129 -8.89 4.28 10.37
C SER A 129 -10.21 5.05 10.42
N SER A 130 -10.16 6.33 10.78
CA SER A 130 -11.32 7.23 10.79
C SER A 130 -10.90 8.64 10.40
N ARG A 131 -11.86 9.44 9.95
CA ARG A 131 -11.61 10.85 9.62
C ARG A 131 -11.13 11.64 10.82
N GLU A 132 -11.70 11.39 11.98
CA GLU A 132 -11.29 12.06 13.23
C GLU A 132 -9.83 11.79 13.56
N ALA A 133 -9.41 10.52 13.46
CA ALA A 133 -8.03 10.14 13.73
C ALA A 133 -7.07 10.77 12.72
N ILE A 134 -7.43 10.81 11.45
CA ILE A 134 -6.61 11.43 10.40
C ILE A 134 -6.43 12.93 10.67
N LEU A 135 -7.49 13.63 11.04
CA LEU A 135 -7.42 15.05 11.38
C LEU A 135 -6.55 15.30 12.62
N ALA A 136 -6.60 14.43 13.60
CA ALA A 136 -5.83 14.56 14.83
C ALA A 136 -4.32 14.38 14.60
N HIS A 137 -3.93 13.70 13.53
CA HIS A 137 -2.53 13.39 13.21
C HIS A 137 -1.92 14.29 12.14
N ARG A 138 -2.51 15.42 11.89
CA ARG A 138 -1.93 16.41 10.98
C ARG A 138 -0.65 17.01 11.53
#